data_b438b6470f7962bcdd17190613bedc72
#
_entry.id   b438b6470f7962bcdd17190613bedc72
#
_cell.length_a   1.000
_cell.length_b   1.000
_cell.length_c   1.000
_cell.angle_alpha   90.00
_cell.angle_beta   90.00
_cell.angle_gamma   90.00
#
_symmetry.space_group_name_H-M   'P 1'
#
loop_
_entity.id
_entity.type
_entity.pdbx_description
1 polymer ?
#
loop_
_entity_poly.entity_id
_entity_poly.type
_entity_poly.pdbx_seq_one_letter_code
_entity_poly.pdbx_strand_id
1 'polypeptide(L)'
;MQKPRVYLETSFISYLVARPSSDLERAERQSFTLKWWETIAERCDLFVSDYVYDEAQDGDAEASVKRTEVITKLPFLTVDMSEVERLVEKLRSQHQIFEKQVTDAAHIAVASIAKMDVLLTWNCKHMANIVELPKTVRIVTKAGYECPMIITPKDYLEKINV
;
A
#
# COMPACT_ATOMS: atom_id res chain seq x y z
N MET A 1 1.61 5.53 -23.95
CA MET A 1 2.31 4.87 -22.83
C MET A 1 1.30 4.39 -21.79
N GLN A 2 1.54 3.22 -21.26
CA GLN A 2 0.69 2.70 -20.18
C GLN A 2 0.91 3.52 -18.91
N LYS A 3 -0.20 3.78 -18.21
CA LYS A 3 -0.11 4.40 -16.90
C LYS A 3 0.44 3.40 -15.88
N PRO A 4 1.24 3.84 -14.90
CA PRO A 4 1.64 2.98 -13.80
C PRO A 4 0.41 2.44 -13.05
N ARG A 5 0.48 1.16 -12.70
CA ARG A 5 -0.55 0.51 -11.89
C ARG A 5 -0.16 0.64 -10.43
N VAL A 6 -0.95 1.35 -9.65
CA VAL A 6 -0.63 1.71 -8.27
C VAL A 6 -1.67 1.12 -7.31
N TYR A 7 -1.17 0.35 -6.35
CA TYR A 7 -1.97 -0.18 -5.26
C TYR A 7 -1.91 0.81 -4.09
N LEU A 8 -3.08 1.26 -3.65
CA LEU A 8 -3.19 2.18 -2.51
C LEU A 8 -3.46 1.38 -1.24
N GLU A 9 -2.46 1.30 -0.38
CA GLU A 9 -2.60 0.59 0.89
C GLU A 9 -3.39 1.45 1.89
N THR A 10 -3.94 0.82 2.90
CA THR A 10 -4.89 1.45 3.84
C THR A 10 -4.35 2.72 4.49
N SER A 11 -3.06 2.76 4.82
CA SER A 11 -2.46 3.95 5.45
C SER A 11 -2.50 5.18 4.55
N PHE A 12 -2.35 4.99 3.23
CA PHE A 12 -2.49 6.08 2.27
C PHE A 12 -3.91 6.67 2.33
N ILE A 13 -4.92 5.80 2.27
CA ILE A 13 -6.33 6.25 2.34
C ILE A 13 -6.61 6.96 3.65
N SER A 14 -6.08 6.44 4.75
CA SER A 14 -6.28 7.04 6.08
C SER A 14 -5.76 8.48 6.14
N TYR A 15 -4.57 8.73 5.62
CA TYR A 15 -4.03 10.09 5.58
C TYR A 15 -4.76 10.98 4.58
N LEU A 16 -5.26 10.42 3.48
CA LEU A 16 -5.99 11.17 2.46
C LEU A 16 -7.26 11.82 3.02
N VAL A 17 -7.99 11.10 3.87
CA VAL A 17 -9.29 11.55 4.41
C VAL A 17 -9.21 12.09 5.83
N ALA A 18 -8.05 12.02 6.47
CA ALA A 18 -7.88 12.43 7.86
C ALA A 18 -8.12 13.93 8.05
N ARG A 19 -8.62 14.29 9.23
CA ARG A 19 -8.69 15.70 9.64
C ARG A 19 -7.28 16.26 9.79
N PRO A 20 -7.09 17.58 9.56
CA PRO A 20 -5.78 18.20 9.79
C PRO A 20 -5.28 17.90 11.21
N SER A 21 -4.03 17.46 11.32
CA SER A 21 -3.42 17.11 12.59
C SER A 21 -2.53 18.24 13.10
N SER A 22 -2.50 18.42 14.43
CA SER A 22 -1.55 19.31 15.10
C SER A 22 -0.19 18.63 15.30
N ASP A 23 -0.11 17.31 15.17
CA ASP A 23 1.14 16.57 15.20
C ASP A 23 1.92 16.83 13.90
N LEU A 24 3.17 17.28 14.02
CA LEU A 24 3.98 17.69 12.86
C LEU A 24 4.24 16.55 11.88
N GLU A 25 4.53 15.34 12.37
CA GLU A 25 4.77 14.19 11.53
C GLU A 25 3.52 13.79 10.75
N ARG A 26 2.39 13.74 11.42
CA ARG A 26 1.11 13.41 10.78
C ARG A 26 0.70 14.47 9.77
N ALA A 27 0.87 15.75 10.12
CA ALA A 27 0.56 16.86 9.22
C ALA A 27 1.43 16.80 7.95
N GLU A 28 2.70 16.46 8.09
CA GLU A 28 3.61 16.29 6.96
C GLU A 28 3.13 15.15 6.04
N ARG A 29 2.79 13.99 6.61
CA ARG A 29 2.29 12.85 5.84
C ARG A 29 0.97 13.17 5.13
N GLN A 30 0.07 13.89 5.79
CA GLN A 30 -1.17 14.38 5.18
C GLN A 30 -0.88 15.28 3.98
N SER A 31 0.04 16.22 4.12
CA SER A 31 0.43 17.14 3.07
C SER A 31 0.97 16.41 1.84
N PHE A 32 1.88 15.46 2.02
CA PHE A 32 2.43 14.68 0.93
C PHE A 32 1.37 13.77 0.28
N THR A 33 0.47 13.21 1.07
CA THR A 33 -0.63 12.37 0.56
C THR A 33 -1.55 13.19 -0.35
N LEU A 34 -1.96 14.37 0.11
CA LEU A 34 -2.82 15.26 -0.68
C LEU A 34 -2.13 15.74 -1.96
N LYS A 35 -0.86 16.10 -1.86
CA LYS A 35 -0.08 16.53 -3.03
C LYS A 35 0.02 15.41 -4.06
N TRP A 36 0.30 14.19 -3.63
CA TRP A 36 0.34 13.04 -4.53
C TRP A 36 -1.01 12.81 -5.19
N TRP A 37 -2.08 12.86 -4.41
CA TRP A 37 -3.44 12.67 -4.90
C TRP A 37 -3.83 13.73 -5.94
N GLU A 38 -3.50 14.97 -5.68
CA GLU A 38 -3.85 16.09 -6.56
C GLU A 38 -3.00 16.17 -7.84
N THR A 39 -1.76 15.72 -7.79
CA THR A 39 -0.81 15.92 -8.89
C THR A 39 -0.45 14.66 -9.67
N ILE A 40 -0.52 13.49 -9.03
CA ILE A 40 -0.05 12.22 -9.62
C ILE A 40 -1.18 11.25 -9.93
N ALA A 41 -2.21 11.20 -9.09
CA ALA A 41 -3.25 10.16 -9.18
C ALA A 41 -3.86 10.02 -10.58
N GLU A 42 -4.14 11.11 -11.27
CA GLU A 42 -4.71 11.08 -12.63
C GLU A 42 -3.79 10.45 -13.67
N ARG A 43 -2.50 10.40 -13.39
CA ARG A 43 -1.50 9.81 -14.28
C ARG A 43 -1.32 8.32 -14.05
N CYS A 44 -2.07 7.75 -13.11
CA CYS A 44 -1.94 6.36 -12.68
C CYS A 44 -3.27 5.63 -12.80
N ASP A 45 -3.19 4.31 -12.94
CA ASP A 45 -4.34 3.42 -12.72
C ASP A 45 -4.28 2.98 -11.27
N LEU A 46 -5.30 3.35 -10.50
CA LEU A 46 -5.35 3.15 -9.05
C LEU A 46 -6.19 1.93 -8.71
N PHE A 47 -5.72 1.16 -7.73
CA PHE A 47 -6.38 -0.06 -7.28
C PHE A 47 -6.33 -0.19 -5.76
N VAL A 48 -7.34 -0.85 -5.23
CA VAL A 48 -7.41 -1.28 -3.83
C VAL A 48 -7.73 -2.78 -3.80
N SER A 49 -7.90 -3.34 -2.60
CA SER A 49 -8.28 -4.73 -2.41
C SER A 49 -9.27 -4.89 -1.26
N ASP A 50 -9.81 -6.08 -1.11
CA ASP A 50 -10.66 -6.41 0.04
C ASP A 50 -9.92 -6.18 1.37
N TYR A 51 -8.61 -6.41 1.41
CA TYR A 51 -7.82 -6.14 2.62
C TYR A 51 -7.84 -4.67 3.02
N VAL A 52 -7.75 -3.78 2.04
CA VAL A 52 -7.84 -2.32 2.29
C VAL A 52 -9.23 -1.97 2.81
N TYR A 53 -10.26 -2.51 2.18
CA TYR A 53 -11.66 -2.27 2.59
C TYR A 53 -11.90 -2.75 4.03
N ASP A 54 -11.45 -3.96 4.35
CA ASP A 54 -11.65 -4.54 5.68
C ASP A 54 -10.93 -3.75 6.77
N GLU A 55 -9.67 -3.38 6.55
CA GLU A 55 -8.92 -2.55 7.50
C GLU A 55 -9.54 -1.17 7.68
N ALA A 56 -10.08 -0.59 6.61
CA ALA A 56 -10.65 0.75 6.62
C ALA A 56 -11.91 0.85 7.50
N GLN A 57 -12.52 -0.28 7.83
CA GLN A 57 -13.71 -0.34 8.68
C GLN A 57 -13.38 -0.27 10.17
N ASP A 58 -12.12 -0.43 10.53
CA ASP A 58 -11.68 -0.41 11.93
C ASP A 58 -11.55 1.01 12.48
N GLY A 59 -11.64 1.15 13.80
CA GLY A 59 -11.42 2.41 14.48
C GLY A 59 -12.65 3.33 14.50
N ASP A 60 -12.40 4.63 14.46
CA ASP A 60 -13.45 5.66 14.57
C ASP A 60 -14.47 5.55 13.42
N ALA A 61 -15.76 5.52 13.77
CA ALA A 61 -16.85 5.32 12.81
C ALA A 61 -16.90 6.41 11.73
N GLU A 62 -16.68 7.67 12.09
CA GLU A 62 -16.71 8.78 11.13
C GLU A 62 -15.55 8.67 10.13
N ALA A 63 -14.35 8.36 10.62
CA ALA A 63 -13.18 8.16 9.77
C ALA A 63 -13.35 6.94 8.87
N SER A 64 -13.93 5.85 9.39
CA SER A 64 -14.22 4.65 8.63
C SER A 64 -15.14 4.94 7.44
N VAL A 65 -16.20 5.71 7.64
CA VAL A 65 -17.12 6.11 6.55
C VAL A 65 -16.36 6.87 5.46
N LYS A 66 -15.53 7.83 5.83
CA LYS A 66 -14.75 8.63 4.87
C LYS A 66 -13.78 7.75 4.06
N ARG A 67 -13.11 6.81 4.72
CA ARG A 67 -12.20 5.89 4.04
C ARG A 67 -12.94 4.99 3.05
N THR A 68 -14.04 4.39 3.47
CA THR A 68 -14.80 3.47 2.62
C THR A 68 -15.46 4.20 1.45
N GLU A 69 -15.84 5.46 1.58
CA GLU A 69 -16.35 6.27 0.47
C GLU A 69 -15.31 6.40 -0.66
N VAL A 70 -14.05 6.63 -0.31
CA VAL A 70 -12.97 6.71 -1.31
C VAL A 70 -12.71 5.34 -1.92
N ILE A 71 -12.57 4.31 -1.07
CA ILE A 71 -12.21 2.95 -1.48
C ILE A 71 -13.24 2.36 -2.46
N THR A 72 -14.53 2.53 -2.17
CA THR A 72 -15.59 1.94 -3.00
C THR A 72 -15.71 2.56 -4.39
N LYS A 73 -15.09 3.72 -4.62
CA LYS A 73 -15.03 4.36 -5.94
C LYS A 73 -13.86 3.88 -6.79
N LEU A 74 -12.99 3.05 -6.22
CA LEU A 74 -11.78 2.56 -6.89
C LEU A 74 -11.97 1.10 -7.32
N PRO A 75 -11.29 0.67 -8.41
CA PRO A 75 -11.32 -0.74 -8.80
C PRO A 75 -10.65 -1.61 -7.74
N PHE A 76 -11.26 -2.77 -7.47
CA PHE A 76 -10.72 -3.77 -6.56
C PHE A 76 -9.95 -4.82 -7.36
N LEU A 77 -8.76 -5.17 -6.88
CA LEU A 77 -7.98 -6.25 -7.48
C LEU A 77 -8.66 -7.60 -7.21
N THR A 78 -8.72 -8.41 -8.25
CA THR A 78 -9.20 -9.79 -8.16
C THR A 78 -8.02 -10.72 -8.38
N VAL A 79 -7.69 -11.52 -7.37
CA VAL A 79 -6.57 -12.46 -7.40
C VAL A 79 -7.01 -13.81 -6.84
N ASP A 80 -6.25 -14.87 -7.18
CA ASP A 80 -6.48 -16.19 -6.62
C ASP A 80 -6.05 -16.19 -5.16
N MET A 81 -7.01 -16.42 -4.26
CA MET A 81 -6.76 -16.41 -2.81
C MET A 81 -5.78 -17.50 -2.37
N SER A 82 -5.73 -18.63 -3.06
CA SER A 82 -4.76 -19.67 -2.74
C SER A 82 -3.32 -19.24 -3.04
N GLU A 83 -3.12 -18.46 -4.10
CA GLU A 83 -1.81 -17.86 -4.39
C GLU A 83 -1.42 -16.83 -3.34
N VAL A 84 -2.38 -16.00 -2.91
CA VAL A 84 -2.16 -15.00 -1.85
C VAL A 84 -1.72 -15.70 -0.57
N GLU A 85 -2.43 -16.71 -0.14
CA GLU A 85 -2.12 -17.46 1.08
C GLU A 85 -0.72 -18.10 1.03
N ARG A 86 -0.35 -18.67 -0.11
CA ARG A 86 1.00 -19.25 -0.28
C ARG A 86 2.10 -18.20 -0.19
N LEU A 87 1.91 -17.05 -0.80
CA LEU A 87 2.92 -15.99 -0.76
C LEU A 87 2.99 -15.34 0.64
N VAL A 88 1.84 -15.14 1.28
CA VAL A 88 1.79 -14.63 2.66
C VAL A 88 2.56 -15.58 3.59
N GLU A 89 2.37 -16.91 3.46
CA GLU A 89 3.06 -17.87 4.30
C GLU A 89 4.58 -17.83 4.07
N LYS A 90 5.02 -17.68 2.83
CA LYS A 90 6.46 -17.54 2.52
C LYS A 90 7.04 -16.28 3.14
N LEU A 91 6.33 -15.17 3.05
CA LEU A 91 6.76 -13.91 3.67
C LEU A 91 6.87 -14.06 5.19
N ARG A 92 5.86 -14.65 5.82
CA ARG A 92 5.84 -14.81 7.27
C ARG A 92 6.91 -15.80 7.79
N SER A 93 7.12 -16.90 7.10
CA SER A 93 8.06 -17.92 7.53
C SER A 93 9.51 -17.56 7.23
N GLN A 94 9.78 -16.77 6.22
CA GLN A 94 11.12 -16.43 5.76
C GLN A 94 11.58 -15.02 6.15
N HIS A 95 10.69 -14.18 6.63
CA HIS A 95 11.01 -12.80 7.00
C HIS A 95 10.37 -12.43 8.34
N GLN A 96 11.19 -12.31 9.36
CA GLN A 96 10.76 -12.09 10.74
C GLN A 96 9.84 -10.87 10.89
N ILE A 97 10.04 -9.83 10.06
CA ILE A 97 9.23 -8.60 10.10
C ILE A 97 7.74 -8.89 9.85
N PHE A 98 7.41 -9.95 9.12
CA PHE A 98 6.03 -10.33 8.81
C PHE A 98 5.47 -11.44 9.68
N GLU A 99 6.25 -11.99 10.61
CA GLU A 99 5.81 -13.12 11.43
C GLU A 99 4.43 -12.92 12.06
N LYS A 100 4.19 -11.72 12.60
CA LYS A 100 2.92 -11.34 13.22
C LYS A 100 2.13 -10.30 12.41
N GLN A 101 2.54 -10.04 11.18
CA GLN A 101 1.98 -8.98 10.35
C GLN A 101 1.32 -9.57 9.10
N VAL A 102 0.28 -10.37 9.31
CA VAL A 102 -0.43 -11.09 8.25
C VAL A 102 -1.00 -10.14 7.19
N THR A 103 -1.64 -9.06 7.64
CA THR A 103 -2.29 -8.11 6.72
C THR A 103 -1.26 -7.33 5.91
N ASP A 104 -0.14 -6.94 6.53
CA ASP A 104 0.95 -6.27 5.79
C ASP A 104 1.51 -7.20 4.71
N ALA A 105 1.74 -8.46 5.05
CA ALA A 105 2.18 -9.47 4.08
C ALA A 105 1.14 -9.68 2.97
N ALA A 106 -0.15 -9.66 3.32
CA ALA A 106 -1.24 -9.82 2.36
C ALA A 106 -1.30 -8.68 1.34
N HIS A 107 -1.09 -7.43 1.75
CA HIS A 107 -1.01 -6.30 0.83
C HIS A 107 0.11 -6.50 -0.19
N ILE A 108 1.28 -6.91 0.27
CA ILE A 108 2.44 -7.15 -0.62
C ILE A 108 2.13 -8.31 -1.58
N ALA A 109 1.53 -9.39 -1.07
CA ALA A 109 1.18 -10.55 -1.88
C ALA A 109 0.18 -10.21 -2.98
N VAL A 110 -0.92 -9.53 -2.63
CA VAL A 110 -1.95 -9.12 -3.59
C VAL A 110 -1.36 -8.23 -4.67
N ALA A 111 -0.59 -7.21 -4.27
CA ALA A 111 0.01 -6.28 -5.22
C ALA A 111 1.01 -6.98 -6.17
N SER A 112 1.77 -7.93 -5.66
CA SER A 112 2.73 -8.71 -6.46
C SER A 112 2.03 -9.63 -7.46
N ILE A 113 1.04 -10.39 -7.00
CA ILE A 113 0.29 -11.33 -7.84
C ILE A 113 -0.49 -10.59 -8.91
N ALA A 114 -1.08 -9.46 -8.58
CA ALA A 114 -1.85 -8.63 -9.52
C ALA A 114 -0.97 -7.77 -10.44
N LYS A 115 0.35 -7.90 -10.34
CA LYS A 115 1.32 -7.19 -11.21
C LYS A 115 1.22 -5.66 -11.10
N MET A 116 1.14 -5.17 -9.89
CA MET A 116 1.20 -3.74 -9.65
C MET A 116 2.63 -3.23 -9.86
N ASP A 117 2.75 -2.01 -10.38
CA ASP A 117 4.05 -1.34 -10.52
C ASP A 117 4.49 -0.72 -9.21
N VAL A 118 3.53 -0.21 -8.44
CA VAL A 118 3.80 0.51 -7.19
C VAL A 118 2.81 0.07 -6.11
N LEU A 119 3.32 -0.10 -4.90
CA LEU A 119 2.52 -0.21 -3.68
C LEU A 119 2.80 1.05 -2.86
N LEU A 120 1.80 1.91 -2.74
CA LEU A 120 1.94 3.20 -2.08
C LEU A 120 1.44 3.10 -0.64
N THR A 121 2.34 3.35 0.32
CA THR A 121 2.07 3.12 1.74
C THR A 121 2.84 4.08 2.64
N TRP A 122 2.28 4.36 3.82
CA TRP A 122 3.00 5.04 4.90
C TRP A 122 3.51 4.08 5.98
N ASN A 123 3.32 2.77 5.79
CA ASN A 123 3.85 1.77 6.72
C ASN A 123 5.35 1.59 6.50
N CYS A 124 6.15 2.45 7.14
CA CYS A 124 7.62 2.42 7.03
C CYS A 124 8.26 1.41 7.98
N LYS A 125 7.50 0.87 8.92
CA LYS A 125 8.01 -0.12 9.87
C LYS A 125 8.10 -1.51 9.25
N HIS A 126 7.07 -1.94 8.53
CA HIS A 126 6.98 -3.31 8.00
C HIS A 126 7.05 -3.38 6.48
N MET A 127 6.52 -2.39 5.76
CA MET A 127 6.37 -2.48 4.31
C MET A 127 7.42 -1.66 3.56
N ALA A 128 7.44 -0.34 3.76
CA ALA A 128 8.42 0.57 3.14
C ALA A 128 9.64 0.78 4.04
N ASN A 129 10.11 -0.29 4.66
CA ASN A 129 11.30 -0.27 5.50
C ASN A 129 12.52 -0.49 4.61
N ILE A 130 13.31 0.54 4.41
CA ILE A 130 14.43 0.54 3.45
C ILE A 130 15.48 -0.53 3.75
N VAL A 131 15.65 -0.88 5.03
CA VAL A 131 16.63 -1.90 5.45
C VAL A 131 16.10 -3.31 5.15
N GLU A 132 14.82 -3.54 5.39
CA GLU A 132 14.19 -4.86 5.26
C GLU A 132 13.65 -5.15 3.86
N LEU A 133 13.44 -4.13 3.05
CA LEU A 133 12.84 -4.25 1.74
C LEU A 133 13.59 -5.17 0.77
N PRO A 134 14.94 -5.17 0.71
CA PRO A 134 15.64 -6.09 -0.17
C PRO A 134 15.31 -7.55 0.10
N LYS A 135 15.11 -7.94 1.36
CA LYS A 135 14.72 -9.30 1.72
C LYS A 135 13.30 -9.62 1.27
N THR A 136 12.38 -8.67 1.45
CA THR A 136 11.00 -8.79 0.94
C THR A 136 10.99 -9.05 -0.57
N VAL A 137 11.74 -8.25 -1.32
CA VAL A 137 11.86 -8.38 -2.78
C VAL A 137 12.40 -9.76 -3.16
N ARG A 138 13.43 -10.25 -2.48
CA ARG A 138 14.01 -11.57 -2.77
C ARG A 138 13.01 -12.70 -2.56
N ILE A 139 12.22 -12.64 -1.48
CA ILE A 139 11.21 -13.68 -1.19
C ILE A 139 10.15 -13.70 -2.29
N VAL A 140 9.64 -12.52 -2.67
CA VAL A 140 8.62 -12.40 -3.72
C VAL A 140 9.16 -12.90 -5.06
N THR A 141 10.37 -12.50 -5.41
CA THR A 141 11.03 -12.91 -6.66
C THR A 141 11.24 -14.43 -6.72
N LYS A 142 11.71 -15.03 -5.63
CA LYS A 142 11.89 -16.49 -5.53
C LYS A 142 10.57 -17.25 -5.68
N ALA A 143 9.47 -16.65 -5.24
CA ALA A 143 8.15 -17.25 -5.38
C ALA A 143 7.61 -17.18 -6.81
N GLY A 144 8.30 -16.51 -7.73
CA GLY A 144 7.92 -16.40 -9.12
C GLY A 144 7.13 -15.16 -9.49
N TYR A 145 7.11 -14.16 -8.62
CA TYR A 145 6.42 -12.90 -8.84
C TYR A 145 7.40 -11.73 -8.93
N GLU A 146 6.93 -10.63 -9.48
CA GLU A 146 7.65 -9.38 -9.47
C GLU A 146 7.12 -8.51 -8.34
N CYS A 147 8.00 -8.11 -7.42
CA CYS A 147 7.62 -7.25 -6.30
C CYS A 147 7.39 -5.82 -6.80
N PRO A 148 6.26 -5.18 -6.47
CA PRO A 148 6.09 -3.78 -6.82
C PRO A 148 7.11 -2.91 -6.10
N MET A 149 7.30 -1.69 -6.59
CA MET A 149 8.06 -0.69 -5.84
C MET A 149 7.22 -0.28 -4.64
N ILE A 150 7.69 -0.60 -3.44
CA ILE A 150 7.00 -0.25 -2.18
C ILE A 150 7.59 1.07 -1.69
N ILE A 151 6.76 2.11 -1.67
CA ILE A 151 7.25 3.49 -1.52
C ILE A 151 6.21 4.37 -0.83
N THR A 152 6.67 5.41 -0.14
CA THR A 152 5.79 6.42 0.44
C THR A 152 5.43 7.49 -0.58
N PRO A 153 4.31 8.21 -0.39
CA PRO A 153 4.00 9.36 -1.24
C PRO A 153 5.12 10.41 -1.29
N LYS A 154 5.78 10.66 -0.17
CA LYS A 154 6.90 11.59 -0.10
C LYS A 154 8.04 11.16 -1.02
N ASP A 155 8.50 9.93 -0.88
CA ASP A 155 9.61 9.41 -1.67
C ASP A 155 9.25 9.31 -3.16
N TYR A 156 8.00 8.98 -3.46
CA TYR A 156 7.51 8.96 -4.83
C TYR A 156 7.63 10.35 -5.49
N LEU A 157 7.15 11.38 -4.79
CA LEU A 157 7.22 12.76 -5.30
C LEU A 157 8.66 13.23 -5.48
N GLU A 158 9.56 12.85 -4.59
CA GLU A 158 10.98 13.17 -4.71
C GLU A 158 11.63 12.51 -5.93
N LYS A 159 11.24 11.28 -6.23
CA LYS A 159 11.76 10.55 -7.40
C LYS A 159 11.38 11.19 -8.72
N ILE A 160 10.17 11.69 -8.85
CA ILE A 160 9.70 12.27 -10.13
C ILE A 160 10.21 13.71 -10.34
N ASN A 161 10.68 14.37 -9.30
CA ASN A 161 11.20 15.74 -9.38
C ASN A 161 12.71 15.79 -9.64
N VAL A 162 13.33 14.66 -9.86
CA VAL A 162 14.78 14.56 -10.14
C VAL A 162 15.08 14.75 -11.60
#